data_994fb862c32e0a7cc663f33a3c112902
#
_entry.id   994fb862c32e0a7cc663f33a3c112902
#
_cell.length_a   1.000
_cell.length_b   1.000
_cell.length_c   1.000
_cell.angle_alpha   90.00
_cell.angle_beta   90.00
_cell.angle_gamma   90.00
#
_symmetry.space_group_name_H-M   'P 1'
#
loop_
_entity.id
_entity.type
_entity.pdbx_description
1 polymer ?
#
loop_
_entity_poly.entity_id
_entity_poly.type
_entity_poly.pdbx_seq_one_letter_code
_entity_poly.pdbx_strand_id
1 'polypeptide(L)'
;MATGSHLNFLNINKDLIKQPVLIVGSKHYDYDKENIKIRIREMGFEKVTGIDIVEGEDVDYIVDITDSNSDFIKQYRDHFNTVICLEVFTHLKNPFIAAENMISLLKKDGTAFLSECYIRKISKMPLDLWRFTYDGTKELFNKLTFDDSKVMISLTREKSERLLPLKYPLPQVLQERHPDESSAGYFLRRLHRKFFAGGVFSLSRLLPEITIYSVARKTK
;
A
#
# COMPACT_ATOMS: atom_id res chain seq x y z
N MET A 1 2.89 -1.47 8.05
CA MET A 1 4.35 -1.18 8.21
C MET A 1 4.82 -0.37 7.02
N ALA A 2 5.27 0.86 7.25
CA ALA A 2 5.81 1.71 6.18
C ALA A 2 7.21 1.24 5.75
N THR A 3 7.45 1.11 4.45
CA THR A 3 8.68 0.57 3.86
C THR A 3 9.27 1.52 2.83
N GLY A 4 10.49 1.24 2.38
CA GLY A 4 11.14 2.01 1.31
C GLY A 4 10.35 2.00 -0.01
N SER A 5 9.61 0.92 -0.33
CA SER A 5 8.75 0.89 -1.51
C SER A 5 7.57 1.84 -1.43
N HIS A 6 6.98 2.01 -0.24
CA HIS A 6 5.92 3.01 -0.02
C HIS A 6 6.44 4.42 -0.32
N LEU A 7 7.60 4.76 0.25
CA LEU A 7 8.22 6.06 0.00
C LEU A 7 8.60 6.25 -1.46
N ASN A 8 9.20 5.25 -2.11
CA ASN A 8 9.56 5.30 -3.52
C ASN A 8 8.34 5.49 -4.43
N PHE A 9 7.23 4.80 -4.12
CA PHE A 9 5.98 4.96 -4.86
C PHE A 9 5.44 6.39 -4.76
N LEU A 10 5.45 6.99 -3.56
CA LEU A 10 5.03 8.37 -3.34
C LEU A 10 5.97 9.35 -4.06
N ASN A 11 7.30 9.12 -4.01
CA ASN A 11 8.29 9.96 -4.69
C ASN A 11 8.12 9.95 -6.21
N ILE A 12 7.93 8.78 -6.83
CA ILE A 12 7.73 8.63 -8.27
C ILE A 12 6.50 9.39 -8.75
N ASN A 13 5.47 9.50 -7.89
CA ASN A 13 4.20 10.14 -8.21
C ASN A 13 3.99 11.47 -7.46
N LYS A 14 5.07 12.09 -7.00
CA LYS A 14 5.04 13.32 -6.19
C LYS A 14 4.26 14.47 -6.83
N ASP A 15 4.33 14.58 -8.14
CA ASP A 15 3.63 15.59 -8.96
C ASP A 15 2.10 15.52 -8.85
N LEU A 16 1.56 14.37 -8.44
CA LEU A 16 0.13 14.16 -8.22
C LEU A 16 -0.32 14.47 -6.79
N ILE A 17 0.61 14.66 -5.87
CA ILE A 17 0.29 15.03 -4.47
C ILE A 17 -0.04 16.51 -4.40
N LYS A 18 -1.19 16.84 -3.83
CA LYS A 18 -1.66 18.21 -3.61
C LYS A 18 -2.21 18.37 -2.20
N GLN A 19 -1.89 19.51 -1.55
CA GLN A 19 -2.40 19.82 -0.22
C GLN A 19 -3.86 20.31 -0.27
N PRO A 20 -4.66 20.08 0.79
CA PRO A 20 -4.34 19.32 1.99
C PRO A 20 -4.27 17.83 1.74
N VAL A 21 -3.36 17.12 2.46
CA VAL A 21 -3.14 15.68 2.38
C VAL A 21 -3.71 15.01 3.62
N LEU A 22 -4.41 13.89 3.44
CA LEU A 22 -4.83 12.99 4.51
C LEU A 22 -4.02 11.70 4.44
N ILE A 23 -3.54 11.22 5.56
CA ILE A 23 -2.95 9.89 5.72
C ILE A 23 -3.88 9.05 6.59
N VAL A 24 -4.39 7.96 6.06
CA VAL A 24 -5.23 6.97 6.77
C VAL A 24 -4.35 5.82 7.23
N GLY A 25 -4.42 5.47 8.53
CA GLY A 25 -3.48 4.56 9.15
C GLY A 25 -2.11 5.23 9.35
N SER A 26 -2.13 6.44 9.95
CA SER A 26 -0.96 7.31 10.03
C SER A 26 -0.02 6.99 11.18
N LYS A 27 -0.46 6.17 12.16
CA LYS A 27 0.38 5.87 13.32
C LYS A 27 1.73 5.30 12.91
N HIS A 28 2.78 5.96 13.36
CA HIS A 28 4.15 5.47 13.24
C HIS A 28 4.46 4.50 14.38
N TYR A 29 5.08 3.38 14.03
CA TYR A 29 5.52 2.35 14.96
C TYR A 29 7.05 2.21 14.90
N ASP A 30 7.69 1.86 16.01
CA ASP A 30 9.15 1.72 16.13
C ASP A 30 9.76 0.73 15.11
N TYR A 31 8.96 -0.19 14.60
CA TYR A 31 9.38 -1.17 13.58
C TYR A 31 9.17 -0.69 12.14
N ASP A 32 8.57 0.49 11.94
CA ASP A 32 8.43 1.08 10.61
C ASP A 32 9.78 1.62 10.14
N LYS A 33 10.13 1.30 8.90
CA LYS A 33 11.38 1.76 8.30
C LYS A 33 11.30 3.22 7.87
N GLU A 34 10.10 3.72 7.61
CA GLU A 34 9.85 5.08 7.12
C GLU A 34 8.68 5.71 7.87
N ASN A 35 8.84 6.97 8.23
CA ASN A 35 7.75 7.78 8.75
C ASN A 35 7.12 8.57 7.59
N ILE A 36 5.97 8.11 7.10
CA ILE A 36 5.33 8.66 5.90
C ILE A 36 4.93 10.12 6.09
N LYS A 37 4.43 10.51 7.27
CA LYS A 37 4.00 11.91 7.52
C LYS A 37 5.18 12.87 7.47
N ILE A 38 6.30 12.50 8.09
CA ILE A 38 7.55 13.27 8.02
C ILE A 38 8.03 13.35 6.57
N ARG A 39 8.07 12.22 5.84
CA ARG A 39 8.53 12.19 4.47
C ARG A 39 7.69 13.05 3.53
N ILE A 40 6.37 13.07 3.70
CA ILE A 40 5.49 13.96 2.92
C ILE A 40 5.79 15.43 3.22
N ARG A 41 6.07 15.79 4.49
CA ARG A 41 6.49 17.15 4.85
C ARG A 41 7.85 17.53 4.24
N GLU A 42 8.83 16.63 4.27
CA GLU A 42 10.13 16.82 3.61
C GLU A 42 10.02 17.00 2.09
N MET A 43 9.00 16.43 1.47
CA MET A 43 8.68 16.68 0.06
C MET A 43 8.12 18.09 -0.20
N GLY A 44 7.86 18.90 0.85
CA GLY A 44 7.35 20.26 0.75
C GLY A 44 5.83 20.39 0.94
N PHE A 45 5.17 19.34 1.45
CA PHE A 45 3.73 19.38 1.75
C PHE A 45 3.50 19.56 3.25
N GLU A 46 3.16 20.78 3.68
CA GLU A 46 3.01 21.13 5.10
C GLU A 46 1.64 20.76 5.68
N LYS A 47 0.57 20.90 4.87
CA LYS A 47 -0.81 20.63 5.31
C LYS A 47 -1.12 19.12 5.21
N VAL A 48 -0.60 18.36 6.21
CA VAL A 48 -0.74 16.91 6.29
C VAL A 48 -1.47 16.56 7.58
N THR A 49 -2.61 15.90 7.45
CA THR A 49 -3.43 15.37 8.54
C THR A 49 -3.29 13.86 8.59
N GLY A 50 -3.02 13.31 9.76
CA GLY A 50 -2.96 11.87 10.01
C GLY A 50 -4.15 11.40 10.83
N ILE A 51 -4.77 10.30 10.42
CA ILE A 51 -5.81 9.61 11.19
C ILE A 51 -5.46 8.15 11.40
N ASP A 52 -5.81 7.64 12.58
CA ASP A 52 -5.69 6.22 12.91
C ASP A 52 -6.80 5.83 13.90
N ILE A 53 -7.09 4.53 14.05
CA ILE A 53 -8.06 4.04 15.02
C ILE A 53 -7.52 4.08 16.46
N VAL A 54 -6.21 4.21 16.62
CA VAL A 54 -5.53 4.27 17.92
C VAL A 54 -4.63 5.48 18.01
N GLU A 55 -4.50 6.04 19.21
CA GLU A 55 -3.58 7.12 19.51
C GLU A 55 -2.11 6.71 19.26
N GLY A 56 -1.30 7.66 18.84
CA GLY A 56 0.15 7.45 18.66
C GLY A 56 0.83 8.57 17.92
N GLU A 57 2.12 8.38 17.67
CA GLU A 57 2.91 9.32 16.88
C GLU A 57 2.31 9.49 15.48
N ASP A 58 2.24 10.73 15.00
CA ASP A 58 1.66 11.15 13.72
C ASP A 58 0.14 11.01 13.55
N VAL A 59 -0.58 10.71 14.62
CA VAL A 59 -2.03 10.68 14.65
C VAL A 59 -2.55 12.04 15.15
N ASP A 60 -3.20 12.80 14.27
CA ASP A 60 -3.83 14.08 14.65
C ASP A 60 -5.26 13.87 15.16
N TYR A 61 -5.96 12.85 14.64
CA TYR A 61 -7.30 12.48 15.07
C TYR A 61 -7.45 10.96 15.17
N ILE A 62 -8.06 10.52 16.27
CA ILE A 62 -8.45 9.11 16.44
C ILE A 62 -9.77 8.92 15.72
N VAL A 63 -9.76 8.14 14.62
CA VAL A 63 -10.91 7.95 13.73
C VAL A 63 -11.00 6.49 13.29
N ASP A 64 -12.15 5.86 13.52
CA ASP A 64 -12.48 4.63 12.82
C ASP A 64 -12.99 4.96 11.42
N ILE A 65 -12.18 4.68 10.41
CA ILE A 65 -12.53 4.96 9.01
C ILE A 65 -13.74 4.14 8.53
N THR A 66 -14.16 3.10 9.28
CA THR A 66 -15.36 2.31 8.99
C THR A 66 -16.63 2.89 9.62
N ASP A 67 -16.53 3.94 10.44
CA ASP A 67 -17.68 4.63 11.03
C ASP A 67 -18.11 5.82 10.18
N SER A 68 -19.18 5.63 9.37
CA SER A 68 -19.75 6.71 8.55
C SER A 68 -20.44 7.81 9.37
N ASN A 69 -20.67 7.60 10.66
CA ASN A 69 -21.27 8.60 11.56
C ASN A 69 -20.22 9.46 12.28
N SER A 70 -18.93 9.14 12.12
CA SER A 70 -17.83 9.91 12.68
C SER A 70 -17.96 11.40 12.36
N ASP A 71 -17.78 12.26 13.36
CA ASP A 71 -17.78 13.70 13.18
C ASP A 71 -16.66 14.16 12.25
N PHE A 72 -15.51 13.49 12.27
CA PHE A 72 -14.41 13.74 11.35
C PHE A 72 -14.85 13.53 9.90
N ILE A 73 -15.51 12.41 9.58
CA ILE A 73 -15.97 12.10 8.23
C ILE A 73 -17.00 13.16 7.74
N LYS A 74 -17.91 13.58 8.62
CA LYS A 74 -18.91 14.61 8.30
C LYS A 74 -18.27 15.97 8.08
N GLN A 75 -17.34 16.37 8.97
CA GLN A 75 -16.68 17.68 8.95
C GLN A 75 -15.75 17.86 7.76
N TYR A 76 -15.01 16.81 7.38
CA TYR A 76 -13.98 16.86 6.33
C TYR A 76 -14.44 16.28 4.98
N ARG A 77 -15.75 16.20 4.74
CA ARG A 77 -16.29 15.79 3.44
C ARG A 77 -15.77 16.72 2.34
N ASP A 78 -15.32 16.15 1.22
CA ASP A 78 -14.77 16.87 0.07
C ASP A 78 -13.68 17.89 0.44
N HIS A 79 -12.83 17.56 1.42
CA HIS A 79 -11.82 18.48 1.96
C HIS A 79 -10.42 18.22 1.41
N PHE A 80 -9.99 16.97 1.26
CA PHE A 80 -8.61 16.65 0.94
C PHE A 80 -8.38 16.55 -0.56
N ASN A 81 -7.29 17.17 -1.05
CA ASN A 81 -6.85 17.01 -2.43
C ASN A 81 -6.10 15.70 -2.66
N THR A 82 -5.50 15.15 -1.59
CA THR A 82 -4.81 13.86 -1.62
C THR A 82 -5.18 13.03 -0.40
N VAL A 83 -5.49 11.75 -0.62
CA VAL A 83 -5.62 10.75 0.45
C VAL A 83 -4.61 9.65 0.21
N ILE A 84 -3.81 9.33 1.23
CA ILE A 84 -2.79 8.28 1.22
C ILE A 84 -3.24 7.19 2.20
N CYS A 85 -3.38 5.97 1.72
CA CYS A 85 -3.77 4.81 2.53
C CYS A 85 -2.91 3.61 2.13
N LEU A 86 -1.99 3.22 3.01
CA LEU A 86 -0.96 2.23 2.71
C LEU A 86 -1.06 1.04 3.66
N GLU A 87 -1.45 -0.12 3.12
CA GLU A 87 -1.61 -1.40 3.85
C GLU A 87 -2.56 -1.33 5.06
N VAL A 88 -3.69 -0.63 4.94
CA VAL A 88 -4.70 -0.51 6.01
C VAL A 88 -5.86 -1.47 5.79
N PHE A 89 -6.33 -1.63 4.56
CA PHE A 89 -7.55 -2.37 4.24
C PHE A 89 -7.47 -3.85 4.60
N THR A 90 -6.28 -4.42 4.58
CA THR A 90 -6.01 -5.80 5.05
C THR A 90 -6.52 -6.04 6.48
N HIS A 91 -6.63 -5.02 7.30
CA HIS A 91 -7.00 -5.08 8.71
C HIS A 91 -8.46 -4.71 9.01
N LEU A 92 -9.20 -4.19 8.04
CA LEU A 92 -10.54 -3.64 8.25
C LEU A 92 -11.62 -4.72 8.19
N LYS A 93 -12.53 -4.73 9.17
CA LYS A 93 -13.69 -5.64 9.17
C LYS A 93 -14.67 -5.30 8.04
N ASN A 94 -14.80 -4.03 7.70
CA ASN A 94 -15.68 -3.58 6.63
C ASN A 94 -14.95 -2.66 5.64
N PRO A 95 -14.19 -3.23 4.68
CA PRO A 95 -13.39 -2.45 3.76
C PRO A 95 -14.24 -1.60 2.79
N PHE A 96 -15.47 -2.02 2.47
CA PHE A 96 -16.34 -1.26 1.57
C PHE A 96 -16.78 0.07 2.19
N ILE A 97 -17.21 0.08 3.46
CA ILE A 97 -17.55 1.31 4.17
C ILE A 97 -16.32 2.23 4.27
N ALA A 98 -15.16 1.69 4.59
CA ALA A 98 -13.92 2.46 4.66
C ALA A 98 -13.60 3.13 3.32
N ALA A 99 -13.73 2.41 2.21
CA ALA A 99 -13.50 2.96 0.88
C ALA A 99 -14.49 4.10 0.56
N GLU A 100 -15.78 3.92 0.86
CA GLU A 100 -16.79 4.97 0.68
C GLU A 100 -16.48 6.22 1.51
N ASN A 101 -16.10 6.04 2.78
CA ASN A 101 -15.72 7.14 3.66
C ASN A 101 -14.47 7.87 3.13
N MET A 102 -13.43 7.14 2.70
CA MET A 102 -12.25 7.76 2.09
C MET A 102 -12.59 8.53 0.82
N ILE A 103 -13.45 8.00 -0.05
CA ILE A 103 -13.92 8.68 -1.25
C ILE A 103 -14.68 9.96 -0.89
N SER A 104 -15.47 9.93 0.20
CA SER A 104 -16.22 11.10 0.66
C SER A 104 -15.32 12.22 1.16
N LEU A 105 -14.16 11.90 1.72
CA LEU A 105 -13.16 12.85 2.21
C LEU A 105 -12.36 13.51 1.08
N LEU A 106 -12.22 12.84 -0.08
CA LEU A 106 -11.58 13.39 -1.26
C LEU A 106 -12.42 14.49 -1.91
N LYS A 107 -11.77 15.58 -2.26
CA LYS A 107 -12.34 16.59 -3.18
C LYS A 107 -12.57 16.02 -4.56
N LYS A 108 -13.44 16.65 -5.31
CA LYS A 108 -13.51 16.49 -6.76
C LYS A 108 -12.11 16.74 -7.34
N ASP A 109 -11.68 15.90 -8.26
CA ASP A 109 -10.34 15.89 -8.86
C ASP A 109 -9.19 15.56 -7.89
N GLY A 110 -9.51 15.16 -6.67
CA GLY A 110 -8.55 14.69 -5.69
C GLY A 110 -7.99 13.31 -6.04
N THR A 111 -6.81 13.01 -5.52
CA THR A 111 -6.05 11.80 -5.82
C THR A 111 -5.92 10.90 -4.59
N ALA A 112 -6.21 9.61 -4.75
CA ALA A 112 -5.94 8.57 -3.77
C ALA A 112 -4.67 7.79 -4.14
N PHE A 113 -3.78 7.62 -3.17
CA PHE A 113 -2.62 6.72 -3.22
C PHE A 113 -2.94 5.53 -2.34
N LEU A 114 -2.99 4.35 -2.94
CA LEU A 114 -3.42 3.14 -2.28
C LEU A 114 -2.33 2.07 -2.38
N SER A 115 -2.11 1.33 -1.32
CA SER A 115 -1.35 0.09 -1.39
C SER A 115 -1.99 -0.98 -0.53
N GLU A 116 -2.04 -2.22 -1.08
CA GLU A 116 -2.60 -3.35 -0.37
C GLU A 116 -1.79 -4.62 -0.60
N CYS A 117 -1.76 -5.43 0.43
CA CYS A 117 -1.05 -6.69 0.43
C CYS A 117 -1.74 -7.71 -0.47
N TYR A 118 -1.00 -8.26 -1.45
CA TYR A 118 -1.44 -9.35 -2.30
C TYR A 118 -0.92 -10.71 -1.84
N ILE A 119 0.37 -10.79 -1.49
CA ILE A 119 1.00 -11.99 -0.91
C ILE A 119 1.82 -11.56 0.29
N ARG A 120 1.54 -12.16 1.46
CA ARG A 120 2.24 -11.86 2.70
C ARG A 120 2.12 -13.01 3.68
N LYS A 121 3.10 -13.14 4.57
CA LYS A 121 2.98 -13.95 5.78
C LYS A 121 1.82 -13.44 6.62
N ILE A 122 1.14 -14.35 7.32
CA ILE A 122 0.06 -13.98 8.24
C ILE A 122 0.59 -12.99 9.27
N SER A 123 -0.06 -11.83 9.35
CA SER A 123 0.22 -10.77 10.32
C SER A 123 -0.99 -10.63 11.24
N LYS A 124 -0.81 -10.87 12.54
CA LYS A 124 -1.92 -10.75 13.52
C LYS A 124 -1.95 -9.39 14.22
N MET A 125 -1.47 -8.33 13.58
CA MET A 125 -1.41 -7.01 14.21
C MET A 125 -2.05 -5.94 13.32
N PRO A 126 -3.25 -5.46 13.64
CA PRO A 126 -4.15 -5.98 14.70
C PRO A 126 -4.94 -7.22 14.27
N LEU A 127 -5.34 -7.33 13.00
CA LEU A 127 -6.08 -8.42 12.38
C LEU A 127 -5.54 -8.65 10.97
N ASP A 128 -5.62 -9.87 10.47
CA ASP A 128 -5.20 -10.23 9.12
C ASP A 128 -6.39 -10.87 8.40
N LEU A 129 -7.19 -10.05 7.71
CA LEU A 129 -8.49 -10.44 7.19
C LEU A 129 -8.49 -10.64 5.67
N TRP A 130 -7.73 -9.81 4.92
CA TRP A 130 -7.87 -9.73 3.48
C TRP A 130 -6.54 -9.79 2.73
N ARG A 131 -6.63 -10.22 1.48
CA ARG A 131 -5.59 -10.07 0.46
C ARG A 131 -6.26 -9.48 -0.79
N PHE A 132 -5.72 -8.37 -1.27
CA PHE A 132 -6.35 -7.65 -2.38
C PHE A 132 -5.58 -7.85 -3.68
N THR A 133 -6.31 -8.21 -4.73
CA THR A 133 -5.84 -8.09 -6.10
C THR A 133 -6.01 -6.65 -6.57
N TYR A 134 -5.39 -6.27 -7.69
CA TYR A 134 -5.61 -4.95 -8.28
C TYR A 134 -7.09 -4.74 -8.65
N ASP A 135 -7.74 -5.75 -9.23
CA ASP A 135 -9.16 -5.67 -9.57
C ASP A 135 -10.05 -5.58 -8.32
N GLY A 136 -9.69 -6.29 -7.24
CA GLY A 136 -10.37 -6.17 -5.96
C GLY A 136 -10.25 -4.77 -5.36
N THR A 137 -9.10 -4.11 -5.50
CA THR A 137 -8.92 -2.71 -5.07
C THR A 137 -9.77 -1.77 -5.92
N LYS A 138 -9.85 -1.99 -7.24
CA LYS A 138 -10.72 -1.19 -8.13
C LYS A 138 -12.20 -1.34 -7.76
N GLU A 139 -12.62 -2.54 -7.38
CA GLU A 139 -14.01 -2.78 -6.95
C GLU A 139 -14.35 -2.07 -5.64
N LEU A 140 -13.44 -2.08 -4.66
CA LEU A 140 -13.59 -1.30 -3.42
C LEU A 140 -13.75 0.20 -3.69
N PHE A 141 -12.94 0.73 -4.59
CA PHE A 141 -12.92 2.15 -4.94
C PHE A 141 -13.57 2.44 -6.29
N ASN A 142 -14.68 1.76 -6.61
CA ASN A 142 -15.34 1.80 -7.93
C ASN A 142 -15.86 3.18 -8.36
N LYS A 143 -15.93 4.16 -7.43
CA LYS A 143 -16.25 5.56 -7.72
C LYS A 143 -15.03 6.40 -8.10
N LEU A 144 -13.83 5.81 -8.09
CA LEU A 144 -12.59 6.46 -8.52
C LEU A 144 -12.17 5.94 -9.90
N THR A 145 -11.43 6.76 -10.63
CA THR A 145 -10.81 6.37 -11.89
C THR A 145 -9.33 6.03 -11.63
N PHE A 146 -8.94 4.79 -11.88
CA PHE A 146 -7.58 4.32 -11.70
C PHE A 146 -6.70 4.63 -12.90
N ASP A 147 -5.44 4.98 -12.65
CA ASP A 147 -4.40 5.14 -13.68
C ASP A 147 -3.59 3.84 -13.80
N ASP A 148 -3.98 2.99 -14.74
CA ASP A 148 -3.34 1.69 -14.96
C ASP A 148 -1.84 1.82 -15.33
N SER A 149 -1.40 2.98 -15.83
CA SER A 149 0.01 3.24 -16.16
C SER A 149 0.90 3.43 -14.94
N LYS A 150 0.31 3.76 -13.79
CA LYS A 150 0.99 4.04 -12.52
C LYS A 150 0.89 2.91 -11.50
N VAL A 151 0.31 1.78 -11.90
CA VAL A 151 0.20 0.61 -11.01
C VAL A 151 1.56 -0.06 -10.88
N MET A 152 1.96 -0.29 -9.63
CA MET A 152 3.24 -0.89 -9.30
C MET A 152 3.07 -2.06 -8.33
N ILE A 153 4.06 -2.92 -8.27
CA ILE A 153 4.19 -3.97 -7.27
C ILE A 153 5.52 -3.86 -6.55
N SER A 154 5.52 -4.04 -5.25
CA SER A 154 6.76 -4.32 -4.53
C SER A 154 6.97 -5.81 -4.41
N LEU A 155 8.22 -6.22 -4.49
CA LEU A 155 8.69 -7.57 -4.28
C LEU A 155 9.68 -7.51 -3.13
N THR A 156 9.23 -7.96 -1.96
CA THR A 156 10.05 -7.96 -0.76
C THR A 156 10.48 -9.37 -0.43
N ARG A 157 11.78 -9.58 -0.31
CA ARG A 157 12.37 -10.84 0.13
C ARG A 157 13.50 -10.56 1.09
N GLU A 158 13.38 -11.06 2.33
CA GLU A 158 14.36 -10.85 3.38
C GLU A 158 14.68 -9.36 3.61
N LYS A 159 15.87 -8.91 3.20
CA LYS A 159 16.36 -7.54 3.40
C LYS A 159 16.21 -6.65 2.17
N SER A 160 15.80 -7.21 1.02
CA SER A 160 15.72 -6.45 -0.20
C SER A 160 14.28 -6.25 -0.65
N GLU A 161 14.02 -5.09 -1.20
CA GLU A 161 12.73 -4.64 -1.66
C GLU A 161 12.89 -3.99 -3.05
N ARG A 162 12.05 -4.38 -4.00
CA ARG A 162 12.04 -3.85 -5.36
C ARG A 162 10.65 -3.35 -5.71
N LEU A 163 10.56 -2.17 -6.27
CA LEU A 163 9.33 -1.60 -6.81
C LEU A 163 9.36 -1.66 -8.34
N LEU A 164 8.36 -2.30 -8.94
CA LEU A 164 8.27 -2.55 -10.38
C LEU A 164 6.88 -2.17 -10.91
N PRO A 165 6.75 -1.73 -12.18
CA PRO A 165 5.45 -1.59 -12.82
C PRO A 165 4.69 -2.93 -12.84
N LEU A 166 3.40 -2.90 -12.56
CA LEU A 166 2.55 -4.08 -12.70
C LEU A 166 2.32 -4.37 -14.18
N LYS A 167 2.82 -5.49 -14.65
CA LYS A 167 2.60 -5.99 -16.02
C LYS A 167 2.10 -7.43 -15.98
N TYR A 168 1.14 -7.76 -16.84
CA TYR A 168 0.66 -9.13 -17.01
C TYR A 168 1.29 -9.77 -18.25
N PRO A 169 1.71 -11.04 -18.19
CA PRO A 169 1.75 -11.87 -16.97
C PRO A 169 2.70 -11.28 -15.94
N LEU A 170 2.40 -11.48 -14.66
CA LEU A 170 3.29 -11.06 -13.58
C LEU A 170 4.72 -11.52 -13.89
N PRO A 171 5.72 -10.65 -13.70
CA PRO A 171 7.10 -11.04 -13.93
C PRO A 171 7.38 -12.30 -13.15
N GLN A 172 8.03 -13.27 -13.80
CA GLN A 172 8.39 -14.53 -13.14
C GLN A 172 9.53 -14.25 -12.16
N VAL A 173 9.20 -13.59 -11.05
CA VAL A 173 10.11 -13.12 -10.00
C VAL A 173 11.06 -14.20 -9.52
N LEU A 174 10.61 -15.46 -9.61
CA LEU A 174 11.42 -16.63 -9.28
C LEU A 174 12.54 -16.91 -10.31
N GLN A 175 12.49 -16.28 -11.47
CA GLN A 175 13.49 -16.49 -12.54
C GLN A 175 14.58 -15.45 -12.54
N GLU A 176 14.33 -14.26 -12.03
CA GLU A 176 15.33 -13.22 -11.99
C GLU A 176 16.31 -13.40 -10.83
N ARG A 177 17.57 -13.03 -11.08
CA ARG A 177 18.58 -12.98 -10.03
C ARG A 177 18.25 -11.84 -9.08
N HIS A 178 18.20 -12.15 -7.78
CA HIS A 178 18.05 -11.15 -6.74
C HIS A 178 19.32 -10.26 -6.67
N PRO A 179 19.20 -8.94 -6.45
CA PRO A 179 20.37 -8.04 -6.37
C PRO A 179 21.45 -8.52 -5.39
N ASP A 180 21.03 -9.06 -4.23
CA ASP A 180 21.92 -9.52 -3.17
C ASP A 180 22.28 -11.02 -3.30
N GLU A 181 21.82 -11.69 -4.36
CA GLU A 181 22.08 -13.12 -4.57
C GLU A 181 23.38 -13.33 -5.30
N SER A 182 24.27 -14.18 -4.74
CA SER A 182 25.49 -14.59 -5.43
C SER A 182 25.16 -15.34 -6.73
N SER A 183 26.07 -15.30 -7.70
CA SER A 183 25.93 -16.05 -8.96
C SER A 183 25.77 -17.53 -8.74
N ALA A 184 26.50 -18.10 -7.76
CA ALA A 184 26.39 -19.49 -7.37
C ALA A 184 25.03 -19.81 -6.72
N GLY A 185 24.54 -18.95 -5.83
CA GLY A 185 23.21 -19.07 -5.20
C GLY A 185 22.09 -19.04 -6.23
N TYR A 186 22.14 -18.12 -7.19
CA TYR A 186 21.19 -18.06 -8.30
C TYR A 186 21.20 -19.34 -9.15
N PHE A 187 22.39 -19.86 -9.50
CA PHE A 187 22.54 -21.07 -10.28
C PHE A 187 21.98 -22.28 -9.51
N LEU A 188 22.35 -22.44 -8.24
CA LEU A 188 21.84 -23.52 -7.38
C LEU A 188 20.31 -23.45 -7.22
N ARG A 189 19.75 -22.28 -7.01
CA ARG A 189 18.29 -22.07 -6.93
C ARG A 189 17.59 -22.45 -8.23
N ARG A 190 18.19 -22.11 -9.38
CA ARG A 190 17.68 -22.45 -10.70
C ARG A 190 17.74 -23.97 -10.96
N LEU A 191 18.83 -24.61 -10.54
CA LEU A 191 19.02 -26.06 -10.64
C LEU A 191 18.02 -26.80 -9.73
N HIS A 192 17.92 -26.39 -8.47
CA HIS A 192 16.96 -26.94 -7.51
C HIS A 192 15.53 -26.85 -8.03
N ARG A 193 15.15 -25.73 -8.62
CA ARG A 193 13.83 -25.56 -9.21
C ARG A 193 13.60 -26.51 -10.39
N LYS A 194 14.60 -26.72 -11.25
CA LYS A 194 14.48 -27.63 -12.41
C LYS A 194 14.26 -29.10 -11.99
N PHE A 195 14.87 -29.52 -10.91
CA PHE A 195 14.84 -30.92 -10.45
C PHE A 195 13.85 -31.21 -9.33
N PHE A 196 13.47 -30.19 -8.53
CA PHE A 196 12.68 -30.38 -7.31
C PHE A 196 11.41 -29.52 -7.26
N ALA A 197 11.03 -28.85 -8.35
CA ALA A 197 9.90 -27.92 -8.39
C ALA A 197 8.49 -28.52 -8.16
N GLY A 198 8.41 -29.84 -7.99
CA GLY A 198 7.16 -30.54 -7.67
C GLY A 198 6.84 -30.66 -6.17
N GLY A 199 7.68 -30.18 -5.28
CA GLY A 199 7.50 -30.32 -3.84
C GLY A 199 6.84 -29.11 -3.18
N VAL A 200 5.70 -29.34 -2.51
CA VAL A 200 4.90 -28.33 -1.77
C VAL A 200 5.72 -27.51 -0.76
N PHE A 201 6.80 -28.06 -0.21
CA PHE A 201 7.65 -27.40 0.79
C PHE A 201 8.57 -26.32 0.24
N SER A 202 8.82 -26.29 -1.06
CA SER A 202 9.77 -25.37 -1.69
C SER A 202 9.14 -24.00 -2.01
N LEU A 203 7.84 -23.97 -2.28
CA LEU A 203 7.14 -22.76 -2.74
C LEU A 203 6.90 -21.72 -1.64
N SER A 204 6.58 -22.15 -0.43
CA SER A 204 6.24 -21.23 0.66
C SER A 204 7.44 -20.39 1.18
N ARG A 205 8.67 -20.88 0.99
CA ARG A 205 9.90 -20.14 1.35
C ARG A 205 10.46 -19.28 0.24
N LEU A 206 9.94 -19.43 -0.99
CA LEU A 206 10.45 -18.75 -2.18
C LEU A 206 9.55 -17.63 -2.68
N LEU A 207 8.31 -17.55 -2.19
CA LEU A 207 7.39 -16.47 -2.57
C LEU A 207 7.82 -15.17 -1.87
N PRO A 208 8.12 -14.12 -2.63
CA PRO A 208 8.31 -12.80 -2.05
C PRO A 208 6.99 -12.29 -1.47
N GLU A 209 7.06 -11.41 -0.50
CA GLU A 209 5.91 -10.60 -0.15
C GLU A 209 5.63 -9.63 -1.30
N ILE A 210 4.38 -9.53 -1.68
CA ILE A 210 3.93 -8.68 -2.80
C ILE A 210 2.87 -7.72 -2.29
N THR A 211 3.14 -6.43 -2.46
CA THR A 211 2.19 -5.35 -2.23
C THR A 211 1.89 -4.69 -3.58
N ILE A 212 0.62 -4.39 -3.85
CA ILE A 212 0.17 -3.69 -5.04
C ILE A 212 -0.07 -2.24 -4.68
N TYR A 213 0.45 -1.33 -5.50
CA TYR A 213 0.34 0.11 -5.36
C TYR A 213 -0.45 0.67 -6.53
N SER A 214 -1.36 1.59 -6.25
CA SER A 214 -2.18 2.22 -7.27
C SER A 214 -2.48 3.68 -6.98
N VAL A 215 -2.70 4.43 -8.04
CA VAL A 215 -3.16 5.82 -8.01
C VAL A 215 -4.55 5.88 -8.63
N ALA A 216 -5.47 6.53 -7.95
CA ALA A 216 -6.83 6.72 -8.44
C ALA A 216 -7.29 8.16 -8.21
N ARG A 217 -8.24 8.65 -9.05
CA ARG A 217 -8.73 10.02 -9.02
C ARG A 217 -10.24 10.06 -8.89
N LYS A 218 -10.76 10.97 -8.06
CA LYS A 218 -12.19 11.27 -7.96
C LYS A 218 -12.59 12.21 -9.09
N THR A 219 -13.28 11.71 -10.11
CA THR A 219 -13.65 12.48 -11.32
C THR A 219 -15.08 13.04 -11.28
N LYS A 220 -15.93 12.55 -10.36
CA LYS A 220 -17.34 12.94 -10.21
C LYS A 220 -17.64 13.46 -8.82
#